data_7742a639739f7b4acf9dceee687ce21d
#
_entry.id   7742a639739f7b4acf9dceee687ce21d
#
_cell.length_a   1.000
_cell.length_b   1.000
_cell.length_c   1.000
_cell.angle_alpha   90.00
_cell.angle_beta   90.00
_cell.angle_gamma   90.00
#
_symmetry.space_group_name_H-M   'P 1'
#
loop_
_entity.id
_entity.type
_entity.pdbx_description
1 polymer ?
#
loop_
_entity_poly.entity_id
_entity_poly.type
_entity_poly.pdbx_seq_one_letter_code
_entity_poly.pdbx_strand_id
1 'polypeptide(L)'
;MDPMICEIQARLHLIEHKYHNSNFPTLVLRLLTAFEEDGFLPDIPSTDLPVIAQAAQLHDLGKLFISDEILDSSAPLTVLAESAIQQHPELGKAVLDALFPLEPSCPALITYAREICLHHHERWGGEGYPDHLVRDAIPRYVQIVSLADCYDALRTLRSYRPALVHEAARNLI
;
A
#
# COMPACT_ATOMS: atom_id res chain seq x y z
N MET A 1 2.64 24.44 10.49
CA MET A 1 2.35 23.03 10.16
C MET A 1 2.17 22.30 11.47
N ASP A 2 1.14 21.49 11.61
CA ASP A 2 0.84 20.79 12.85
C ASP A 2 2.02 19.86 13.22
N PRO A 3 2.56 19.92 14.46
CA PRO A 3 3.66 19.06 14.89
C PRO A 3 3.39 17.56 14.71
N MET A 4 2.14 17.14 14.86
CA MET A 4 1.72 15.76 14.66
C MET A 4 1.84 15.35 13.18
N ILE A 5 1.47 16.24 12.26
CA ILE A 5 1.62 15.98 10.80
C ILE A 5 3.09 15.86 10.43
N CYS A 6 3.95 16.72 10.98
CA CYS A 6 5.39 16.61 10.76
C CYS A 6 5.99 15.31 11.27
N GLU A 7 5.54 14.84 12.44
CA GLU A 7 5.98 13.57 13.02
C GLU A 7 5.53 12.38 12.16
N ILE A 8 4.26 12.40 11.72
CA ILE A 8 3.71 11.36 10.82
C ILE A 8 4.51 11.33 9.51
N GLN A 9 4.77 12.50 8.90
CA GLN A 9 5.56 12.56 7.66
C GLN A 9 6.99 12.04 7.85
N ALA A 10 7.66 12.40 8.95
CA ALA A 10 9.00 11.92 9.25
C ALA A 10 9.04 10.39 9.43
N ARG A 11 8.06 9.82 10.13
CA ARG A 11 7.96 8.37 10.33
C ARG A 11 7.55 7.63 9.06
N LEU A 12 6.66 8.19 8.26
CA LEU A 12 6.33 7.64 6.94
C LEU A 12 7.57 7.54 6.06
N HIS A 13 8.38 8.59 6.02
CA HIS A 13 9.62 8.60 5.26
C HIS A 13 10.60 7.49 5.72
N LEU A 14 10.68 7.23 7.03
CA LEU A 14 11.47 6.12 7.56
C LEU A 14 10.91 4.74 7.15
N ILE A 15 9.59 4.58 7.14
CA ILE A 15 8.94 3.33 6.69
C ILE A 15 9.17 3.11 5.20
N GLU A 16 8.97 4.14 4.37
CA GLU A 16 9.23 4.09 2.94
C GLU A 16 10.67 3.65 2.64
N HIS A 17 11.66 4.27 3.28
CA HIS A 17 13.05 3.90 3.09
C HIS A 17 13.41 2.52 3.59
N LYS A 18 12.69 2.02 4.61
CA LYS A 18 12.96 0.72 5.22
C LYS A 18 12.33 -0.43 4.46
N TYR A 19 11.15 -0.24 3.89
CA TYR A 19 10.34 -1.32 3.34
C TYR A 19 10.11 -1.24 1.82
N HIS A 20 10.33 -0.06 1.20
CA HIS A 20 10.11 0.16 -0.22
C HIS A 20 11.33 0.75 -0.91
N ASN A 21 11.42 0.45 -2.20
CA ASN A 21 12.36 1.11 -3.09
C ASN A 21 11.92 2.57 -3.29
N SER A 22 12.84 3.53 -3.28
CA SER A 22 12.59 4.97 -3.51
C SER A 22 11.82 5.30 -4.80
N ASN A 23 11.62 4.30 -5.67
CA ASN A 23 10.89 4.41 -6.95
C ASN A 23 9.47 3.84 -6.92
N PHE A 24 8.93 3.45 -5.74
CA PHE A 24 7.61 2.83 -5.65
C PHE A 24 6.49 3.64 -6.33
N PRO A 25 6.34 4.97 -6.10
CA PRO A 25 5.31 5.76 -6.80
C PRO A 25 5.50 5.76 -8.32
N THR A 26 6.74 5.77 -8.80
CA THR A 26 7.03 5.71 -10.23
C THR A 26 6.64 4.35 -10.82
N LEU A 27 6.86 3.27 -10.09
CA LEU A 27 6.41 1.93 -10.48
C LEU A 27 4.89 1.88 -10.59
N VAL A 28 4.19 2.34 -9.54
CA VAL A 28 2.73 2.40 -9.51
C VAL A 28 2.19 3.22 -10.69
N LEU A 29 2.74 4.43 -10.92
CA LEU A 29 2.30 5.28 -12.03
C LEU A 29 2.46 4.60 -13.39
N ARG A 30 3.60 3.93 -13.63
CA ARG A 30 3.84 3.20 -14.88
C ARG A 30 2.85 2.05 -15.08
N LEU A 31 2.55 1.30 -14.04
CA LEU A 31 1.55 0.24 -14.09
C LEU A 31 0.16 0.81 -14.36
N LEU A 32 -0.26 1.85 -13.61
CA LEU A 32 -1.54 2.51 -13.81
C LEU A 32 -1.70 3.00 -15.26
N THR A 33 -0.67 3.64 -15.83
CA THR A 33 -0.70 4.14 -17.21
C THR A 33 -0.84 2.99 -18.22
N ALA A 34 -0.06 1.91 -18.06
CA ALA A 34 -0.15 0.76 -18.96
C ALA A 34 -1.54 0.08 -18.88
N PHE A 35 -2.09 -0.09 -17.69
CA PHE A 35 -3.42 -0.68 -17.52
C PHE A 35 -4.55 0.25 -17.97
N GLU A 36 -4.37 1.57 -17.93
CA GLU A 36 -5.33 2.54 -18.48
C GLU A 36 -5.32 2.48 -20.02
N GLU A 37 -4.14 2.42 -20.66
CA GLU A 37 -3.99 2.26 -22.11
C GLU A 37 -4.66 0.96 -22.60
N ASP A 38 -4.63 -0.10 -21.81
CA ASP A 38 -5.31 -1.38 -22.09
C ASP A 38 -6.81 -1.37 -21.75
N GLY A 39 -7.36 -0.23 -21.26
CA GLY A 39 -8.76 -0.07 -20.94
C GLY A 39 -9.20 -0.77 -19.62
N PHE A 40 -8.25 -1.13 -18.76
CA PHE A 40 -8.55 -1.78 -17.48
C PHE A 40 -9.12 -0.81 -16.43
N LEU A 41 -8.92 0.50 -16.61
CA LEU A 41 -9.34 1.56 -15.68
C LEU A 41 -10.42 2.50 -16.30
N PRO A 42 -11.56 1.98 -16.79
CA PRO A 42 -12.53 2.78 -17.55
C PRO A 42 -13.18 3.90 -16.73
N ASP A 43 -13.22 3.74 -15.41
CA ASP A 43 -13.90 4.67 -14.49
C ASP A 43 -12.93 5.65 -13.80
N ILE A 44 -11.64 5.58 -14.12
CA ILE A 44 -10.60 6.42 -13.52
C ILE A 44 -10.14 7.46 -14.54
N PRO A 45 -10.29 8.77 -14.26
CA PRO A 45 -9.72 9.79 -15.12
C PRO A 45 -8.20 9.68 -15.21
N SER A 46 -7.61 9.80 -16.40
CA SER A 46 -6.15 9.78 -16.60
C SER A 46 -5.43 10.85 -15.76
N THR A 47 -6.11 11.95 -15.46
CA THR A 47 -5.62 13.03 -14.57
C THR A 47 -5.40 12.57 -13.13
N ASP A 48 -6.06 11.49 -12.71
CA ASP A 48 -5.99 10.98 -11.34
C ASP A 48 -4.87 9.95 -11.16
N LEU A 49 -4.31 9.39 -12.24
CA LEU A 49 -3.24 8.39 -12.13
C LEU A 49 -2.02 8.87 -11.31
N PRO A 50 -1.51 10.11 -11.49
CA PRO A 50 -0.45 10.63 -10.63
C PRO A 50 -0.89 10.78 -9.16
N VAL A 51 -2.16 11.14 -8.92
CA VAL A 51 -2.71 11.29 -7.56
C VAL A 51 -2.79 9.92 -6.88
N ILE A 52 -3.25 8.89 -7.58
CA ILE A 52 -3.30 7.50 -7.09
C ILE A 52 -1.89 7.00 -6.78
N ALA A 53 -0.91 7.27 -7.66
CA ALA A 53 0.48 6.88 -7.43
C ALA A 53 1.09 7.54 -6.19
N GLN A 54 0.74 8.80 -5.92
CA GLN A 54 1.12 9.49 -4.67
C GLN A 54 0.40 8.89 -3.46
N ALA A 55 -0.90 8.62 -3.57
CA ALA A 55 -1.70 8.01 -2.51
C ALA A 55 -1.18 6.62 -2.12
N ALA A 56 -0.64 5.86 -3.08
CA ALA A 56 -0.07 4.55 -2.86
C ALA A 56 1.11 4.55 -1.87
N GLN A 57 1.80 5.67 -1.68
CA GLN A 57 2.86 5.78 -0.67
C GLN A 57 2.33 5.63 0.77
N LEU A 58 1.04 5.87 0.97
CA LEU A 58 0.43 5.82 2.29
C LEU A 58 -0.12 4.43 2.66
N HIS A 59 -0.03 3.42 1.78
CA HIS A 59 -0.64 2.11 2.00
C HIS A 59 -0.21 1.46 3.33
N ASP A 60 1.03 1.64 3.74
CA ASP A 60 1.63 1.10 4.95
C ASP A 60 1.57 2.04 6.17
N LEU A 61 0.81 3.14 6.11
CA LEU A 61 0.70 4.14 7.17
C LEU A 61 0.41 3.53 8.55
N GLY A 62 -0.41 2.50 8.61
CA GLY A 62 -0.76 1.83 9.85
C GLY A 62 0.37 1.07 10.53
N LYS A 63 1.47 0.75 9.83
CA LYS A 63 2.67 0.15 10.43
C LYS A 63 3.33 1.03 11.49
N LEU A 64 3.03 2.34 11.51
CA LEU A 64 3.45 3.26 12.58
C LEU A 64 2.97 2.83 13.97
N PHE A 65 1.93 2.02 14.06
CA PHE A 65 1.31 1.56 15.31
C PHE A 65 1.69 0.13 15.68
N ILE A 66 2.58 -0.50 14.91
CA ILE A 66 3.10 -1.84 15.16
C ILE A 66 4.52 -1.69 15.71
N SER A 67 4.87 -2.47 16.75
CA SER A 67 6.20 -2.37 17.33
C SER A 67 7.29 -2.79 16.35
N ASP A 68 8.43 -2.10 16.39
CA ASP A 68 9.60 -2.43 15.57
C ASP A 68 10.12 -3.85 15.84
N GLU A 69 9.96 -4.37 17.06
CA GLU A 69 10.32 -5.74 17.41
C GLU A 69 9.58 -6.80 16.57
N ILE A 70 8.31 -6.50 16.23
CA ILE A 70 7.50 -7.37 15.36
C ILE A 70 7.89 -7.16 13.90
N LEU A 71 7.98 -5.90 13.46
CA LEU A 71 8.27 -5.57 12.06
C LEU A 71 9.67 -5.99 11.61
N ASP A 72 10.66 -5.95 12.51
CA ASP A 72 12.07 -6.27 12.23
C ASP A 72 12.47 -7.71 12.60
N SER A 73 11.51 -8.51 13.04
CA SER A 73 11.79 -9.89 13.43
C SER A 73 12.44 -10.65 12.28
N SER A 74 13.61 -11.23 12.53
CA SER A 74 14.26 -12.19 11.64
C SER A 74 13.80 -13.64 11.89
N ALA A 75 13.12 -13.88 13.01
CA ALA A 75 12.52 -15.16 13.34
C ALA A 75 11.13 -15.30 12.66
N PRO A 76 10.66 -16.53 12.44
CA PRO A 76 9.29 -16.76 12.00
C PRO A 76 8.30 -16.06 12.94
N LEU A 77 7.34 -15.34 12.34
CA LEU A 77 6.33 -14.64 13.11
C LEU A 77 5.43 -15.62 13.86
N THR A 78 5.09 -15.26 15.09
CA THR A 78 4.03 -15.97 15.81
C THR A 78 2.66 -15.58 15.25
N VAL A 79 1.64 -16.40 15.46
CA VAL A 79 0.26 -16.11 15.06
C VAL A 79 -0.20 -14.73 15.58
N LEU A 80 0.18 -14.37 16.81
CA LEU A 80 -0.15 -13.08 17.41
C LEU A 80 0.55 -11.92 16.70
N ALA A 81 1.84 -12.08 16.37
CA ALA A 81 2.59 -11.06 15.64
C ALA A 81 2.05 -10.87 14.21
N GLU A 82 1.72 -11.96 13.53
CA GLU A 82 1.09 -11.92 12.22
C GLU A 82 -0.28 -11.21 12.27
N SER A 83 -1.13 -11.56 13.24
CA SER A 83 -2.41 -10.89 13.46
C SER A 83 -2.24 -9.39 13.75
N ALA A 84 -1.21 -9.01 14.51
CA ALA A 84 -0.91 -7.59 14.77
C ALA A 84 -0.50 -6.86 13.49
N ILE A 85 0.32 -7.48 12.64
CA ILE A 85 0.70 -6.90 11.34
C ILE A 85 -0.53 -6.74 10.44
N GLN A 86 -1.43 -7.72 10.42
CA GLN A 86 -2.65 -7.68 9.59
C GLN A 86 -3.62 -6.56 9.97
N GLN A 87 -3.43 -5.88 11.10
CA GLN A 87 -4.24 -4.72 11.50
C GLN A 87 -3.80 -3.40 10.83
N HIS A 88 -2.59 -3.32 10.22
CA HIS A 88 -2.11 -2.04 9.68
C HIS A 88 -3.01 -1.42 8.58
N PRO A 89 -3.74 -2.16 7.73
CA PRO A 89 -4.66 -1.55 6.77
C PRO A 89 -5.76 -0.74 7.46
N GLU A 90 -6.42 -1.32 8.46
CA GLU A 90 -7.47 -0.66 9.22
C GLU A 90 -6.93 0.52 10.03
N LEU A 91 -5.77 0.36 10.67
CA LEU A 91 -5.09 1.42 11.42
C LEU A 91 -4.70 2.59 10.50
N GLY A 92 -4.15 2.32 9.31
CA GLY A 92 -3.79 3.34 8.34
C GLY A 92 -5.01 4.13 7.87
N LYS A 93 -6.10 3.46 7.53
CA LYS A 93 -7.37 4.10 7.19
C LYS A 93 -7.90 4.93 8.35
N ALA A 94 -7.89 4.41 9.58
CA ALA A 94 -8.38 5.12 10.76
C ALA A 94 -7.61 6.44 11.01
N VAL A 95 -6.30 6.46 10.77
CA VAL A 95 -5.49 7.69 10.84
C VAL A 95 -5.93 8.70 9.80
N LEU A 96 -6.14 8.27 8.55
CA LEU A 96 -6.59 9.16 7.49
C LEU A 96 -8.00 9.71 7.78
N ASP A 97 -8.89 8.91 8.34
CA ASP A 97 -10.23 9.34 8.73
C ASP A 97 -10.20 10.35 9.89
N ALA A 98 -9.31 10.17 10.86
CA ALA A 98 -9.16 11.09 11.98
C ALA A 98 -8.56 12.45 11.58
N LEU A 99 -7.59 12.44 10.65
CA LEU A 99 -6.91 13.66 10.20
C LEU A 99 -7.69 14.44 9.13
N PHE A 100 -8.47 13.74 8.32
CA PHE A 100 -9.20 14.30 7.18
C PHE A 100 -10.65 13.79 7.22
N PRO A 101 -11.57 14.44 7.94
CA PRO A 101 -12.96 14.05 7.96
C PRO A 101 -13.56 13.92 6.55
N LEU A 102 -14.53 13.02 6.40
CA LEU A 102 -15.23 12.79 5.14
C LEU A 102 -16.13 13.99 4.81
N GLU A 103 -15.58 14.94 4.08
CA GLU A 103 -16.27 16.12 3.58
C GLU A 103 -16.17 16.18 2.04
N PRO A 104 -17.09 16.86 1.35
CA PRO A 104 -17.02 17.03 -0.11
C PRO A 104 -15.73 17.73 -0.60
N SER A 105 -15.05 18.45 0.30
CA SER A 105 -13.79 19.14 0.05
C SER A 105 -12.55 18.26 0.29
N CYS A 106 -12.73 17.00 0.69
CA CYS A 106 -11.60 16.11 0.95
C CYS A 106 -10.76 15.93 -0.33
N PRO A 107 -9.44 16.15 -0.28
CA PRO A 107 -8.57 15.96 -1.44
C PRO A 107 -8.69 14.56 -2.03
N ALA A 108 -8.73 14.45 -3.36
CA ALA A 108 -8.78 13.16 -4.06
C ALA A 108 -7.67 12.20 -3.61
N LEU A 109 -6.47 12.72 -3.32
CA LEU A 109 -5.36 11.95 -2.77
C LEU A 109 -5.76 11.17 -1.50
N ILE A 110 -6.47 11.83 -0.57
CA ILE A 110 -6.87 11.19 0.70
C ILE A 110 -7.97 10.16 0.45
N THR A 111 -8.88 10.41 -0.49
CA THR A 111 -9.91 9.45 -0.88
C THR A 111 -9.29 8.17 -1.43
N TYR A 112 -8.35 8.28 -2.37
CA TYR A 112 -7.61 7.14 -2.89
C TYR A 112 -6.76 6.45 -1.82
N ALA A 113 -6.08 7.23 -0.96
CA ALA A 113 -5.23 6.68 0.09
C ALA A 113 -6.01 5.82 1.09
N ARG A 114 -7.24 6.18 1.45
CA ARG A 114 -8.10 5.39 2.34
C ARG A 114 -8.37 4.00 1.80
N GLU A 115 -8.82 3.93 0.54
CA GLU A 115 -9.10 2.67 -0.13
C GLU A 115 -7.84 1.82 -0.31
N ILE A 116 -6.73 2.45 -0.68
CA ILE A 116 -5.45 1.78 -0.83
C ILE A 116 -4.96 1.25 0.52
N CYS A 117 -4.95 2.08 1.58
CA CYS A 117 -4.57 1.63 2.92
C CYS A 117 -5.37 0.41 3.34
N LEU A 118 -6.70 0.45 3.18
CA LEU A 118 -7.58 -0.59 3.67
C LEU A 118 -7.44 -1.90 2.88
N HIS A 119 -7.33 -1.81 1.54
CA HIS A 119 -7.56 -2.97 0.68
C HIS A 119 -6.34 -3.47 -0.12
N HIS A 120 -5.14 -2.89 0.06
CA HIS A 120 -3.96 -3.34 -0.71
C HIS A 120 -3.52 -4.78 -0.38
N HIS A 121 -3.98 -5.37 0.70
CA HIS A 121 -3.80 -6.78 1.03
C HIS A 121 -4.98 -7.68 0.65
N GLU A 122 -6.01 -7.14 0.01
CA GLU A 122 -7.05 -7.97 -0.58
C GLU A 122 -6.50 -8.79 -1.75
N ARG A 123 -7.09 -9.95 -2.00
CA ARG A 123 -6.69 -10.89 -3.04
C ARG A 123 -7.88 -11.26 -3.91
N TRP A 124 -7.65 -11.42 -5.20
CA TRP A 124 -8.69 -11.68 -6.19
C TRP A 124 -9.65 -12.82 -5.83
N GLY A 125 -9.16 -13.86 -5.17
CA GLY A 125 -9.93 -15.02 -4.73
C GLY A 125 -10.67 -14.83 -3.40
N GLY A 126 -10.44 -13.72 -2.66
CA GLY A 126 -11.05 -13.46 -1.35
C GLY A 126 -10.24 -13.98 -0.16
N GLU A 127 -9.01 -14.47 -0.39
CA GLU A 127 -8.11 -14.94 0.69
C GLU A 127 -7.35 -13.78 1.36
N GLY A 128 -7.58 -12.54 0.87
CA GLY A 128 -6.99 -11.32 1.41
C GLY A 128 -7.62 -10.87 2.71
N TYR A 129 -7.24 -9.70 3.17
CA TYR A 129 -7.76 -9.05 4.36
C TYR A 129 -7.79 -7.53 4.18
N PRO A 130 -8.58 -6.75 4.98
CA PRO A 130 -9.38 -7.18 6.12
C PRO A 130 -10.81 -7.64 5.76
N ASP A 131 -11.37 -7.21 4.61
CA ASP A 131 -12.79 -7.37 4.28
C ASP A 131 -13.08 -8.61 3.44
N HIS A 132 -12.05 -9.36 3.03
CA HIS A 132 -12.14 -10.56 2.19
C HIS A 132 -12.88 -10.30 0.87
N LEU A 133 -12.59 -9.16 0.25
CA LEU A 133 -13.20 -8.74 -1.00
C LEU A 133 -12.83 -9.71 -2.13
N VAL A 134 -13.79 -9.93 -3.03
CA VAL A 134 -13.64 -10.89 -4.15
C VAL A 134 -13.71 -10.14 -5.48
N ARG A 135 -12.74 -10.38 -6.36
CA ARG A 135 -12.73 -9.92 -7.76
C ARG A 135 -12.95 -8.41 -7.89
N ASP A 136 -13.98 -8.00 -8.65
CA ASP A 136 -14.30 -6.60 -8.95
C ASP A 136 -14.83 -5.81 -7.74
N ALA A 137 -15.05 -6.44 -6.58
CA ALA A 137 -15.27 -5.73 -5.32
C ALA A 137 -14.01 -5.00 -4.84
N ILE A 138 -12.82 -5.45 -5.26
CA ILE A 138 -11.57 -4.75 -5.01
C ILE A 138 -11.43 -3.66 -6.09
N PRO A 139 -11.33 -2.36 -5.74
CA PRO A 139 -11.13 -1.30 -6.74
C PRO A 139 -9.93 -1.60 -7.64
N ARG A 140 -10.06 -1.43 -8.95
CA ARG A 140 -9.04 -1.84 -9.93
C ARG A 140 -7.68 -1.18 -9.70
N TYR A 141 -7.67 0.11 -9.34
CA TYR A 141 -6.42 0.80 -9.01
C TYR A 141 -5.76 0.23 -7.73
N VAL A 142 -6.55 -0.26 -6.77
CA VAL A 142 -6.02 -0.95 -5.57
C VAL A 142 -5.39 -2.28 -5.97
N GLN A 143 -5.99 -3.05 -6.89
CA GLN A 143 -5.39 -4.28 -7.43
C GLN A 143 -4.02 -4.01 -8.06
N ILE A 144 -3.88 -2.88 -8.79
CA ILE A 144 -2.61 -2.47 -9.40
C ILE A 144 -1.58 -2.08 -8.32
N VAL A 145 -2.00 -1.37 -7.27
CA VAL A 145 -1.12 -1.03 -6.14
C VAL A 145 -0.68 -2.30 -5.40
N SER A 146 -1.59 -3.25 -5.15
CA SER A 146 -1.26 -4.55 -4.55
C SER A 146 -0.25 -5.35 -5.37
N LEU A 147 -0.38 -5.31 -6.69
CA LEU A 147 0.57 -5.93 -7.62
C LEU A 147 1.95 -5.26 -7.52
N ALA A 148 1.97 -3.91 -7.48
CA ALA A 148 3.20 -3.13 -7.34
C ALA A 148 3.91 -3.42 -6.02
N ASP A 149 3.16 -3.49 -4.90
CA ASP A 149 3.69 -3.81 -3.59
C ASP A 149 4.30 -5.22 -3.55
N CYS A 150 3.59 -6.22 -4.05
CA CYS A 150 4.12 -7.58 -4.17
C CYS A 150 5.42 -7.61 -4.98
N TYR A 151 5.46 -6.92 -6.12
CA TYR A 151 6.65 -6.85 -6.95
C TYR A 151 7.80 -6.14 -6.24
N ASP A 152 7.56 -4.98 -5.63
CA ASP A 152 8.59 -4.22 -4.91
C ASP A 152 9.12 -5.02 -3.71
N ALA A 153 8.26 -5.67 -2.96
CA ALA A 153 8.64 -6.57 -1.87
C ALA A 153 9.55 -7.71 -2.37
N LEU A 154 9.30 -8.30 -3.54
CA LEU A 154 10.15 -9.34 -4.13
C LEU A 154 11.52 -8.79 -4.59
N ARG A 155 11.57 -7.54 -5.02
CA ARG A 155 12.76 -6.85 -5.54
C ARG A 155 13.61 -6.20 -4.46
N THR A 156 13.08 -6.05 -3.24
CA THR A 156 13.76 -5.41 -2.11
C THR A 156 14.45 -6.46 -1.25
N LEU A 157 15.69 -6.14 -0.80
CA LEU A 157 16.43 -6.95 0.16
C LEU A 157 15.69 -6.95 1.50
N ARG A 158 15.39 -8.12 2.01
CA ARG A 158 14.80 -8.31 3.34
C ARG A 158 15.79 -9.05 4.24
N SER A 159 15.70 -8.87 5.56
CA SER A 159 16.58 -9.53 6.54
C SER A 159 16.61 -11.07 6.41
N TYR A 160 15.52 -11.65 5.92
CA TYR A 160 15.32 -13.11 5.76
C TYR A 160 15.34 -13.60 4.30
N ARG A 161 15.47 -12.69 3.30
CA ARG A 161 15.44 -13.07 1.88
C ARG A 161 16.20 -12.06 1.01
N PRO A 162 17.10 -12.53 0.09
CA PRO A 162 17.72 -11.66 -0.90
C PRO A 162 16.70 -11.09 -1.89
N ALA A 163 17.04 -9.94 -2.50
CA ALA A 163 16.26 -9.37 -3.59
C ALA A 163 16.29 -10.30 -4.82
N LEU A 164 15.13 -10.57 -5.41
CA LEU A 164 15.04 -11.36 -6.63
C LEU A 164 15.38 -10.49 -7.87
N VAL A 165 15.92 -11.12 -8.90
CA VAL A 165 16.04 -10.48 -10.22
C VAL A 165 14.67 -10.30 -10.87
N HIS A 166 14.56 -9.35 -11.81
CA HIS A 166 13.27 -8.99 -12.44
C HIS A 166 12.48 -10.19 -12.96
N GLU A 167 13.12 -11.07 -13.73
CA GLU A 167 12.45 -12.23 -14.31
C GLU A 167 11.92 -13.20 -13.25
N ALA A 168 12.69 -13.44 -12.19
CA ALA A 168 12.24 -14.30 -11.10
C ALA A 168 11.05 -13.70 -10.34
N ALA A 169 11.07 -12.39 -10.06
CA ALA A 169 9.96 -11.70 -9.43
C ALA A 169 8.68 -11.76 -10.31
N ARG A 170 8.82 -11.46 -11.61
CA ARG A 170 7.70 -11.51 -12.57
C ARG A 170 7.03 -12.87 -12.66
N ASN A 171 7.79 -13.95 -12.56
CA ASN A 171 7.25 -15.31 -12.68
C ASN A 171 6.53 -15.79 -11.40
N LEU A 172 6.62 -15.05 -10.29
CA LEU A 172 5.96 -15.34 -9.02
C LEU A 172 4.66 -14.54 -8.80
N ILE A 173 4.44 -13.51 -9.60
CA ILE A 173 3.25 -12.67 -9.61
C ILE A 173 2.30 -13.13 -10.71
#